data_5e2d167aeb4919cd5603df6c9a8e0545
#
_entry.id   5e2d167aeb4919cd5603df6c9a8e0545
#
_cell.length_a   1.000
_cell.length_b   1.000
_cell.length_c   1.000
_cell.angle_alpha   90.00
_cell.angle_beta   90.00
_cell.angle_gamma   90.00
#
_symmetry.space_group_name_H-M   'P 1'
#
loop_
_entity.id
_entity.type
_entity.pdbx_description
1 polymer ?
#
loop_
_entity_poly.entity_id
_entity_poly.type
_entity_poly.pdbx_seq_one_letter_code
_entity_poly.pdbx_strand_id
1 'polypeptide(L)'
;MMDVKEKVYMSLKECLNESEKIPTSLIADNLHLSRQIVTHYLNQLFDEGKVKKTDTRPTYWYIEKEEQNAPVEEKLDSEVFDSMIGATGSHKKIVEMCKASVSYPPNGLPILIIGESGVGKSYIAKLIYSHALQTGSIDKKAPFVVLNCADYANNPELLSATLLGYKKGSFTGADSDKTGLLQEADGGYLFLDEVHRLSFENQEKLFVFMDTGQYRPLGDSKWRHSNVRFIFATTENPQEVLLETFRRRITLQITIPNITERPLQERLELIEAFYKEEASKIKKNLTISSGAVKMLCFSKLPGNIGRLRNLIQVSCAEAYFKHGKEDKLLISEAELIHAGGDIPVNTAGFQAERNMEISITWNQPKECIHQECYDEHHTEIIDLFHKIETASWSQIDQLYLNFRAILRKIHPTHNNLTEQRFFTQICKDILIRYGVKMNDSCGKELYVLYT
;
A
#
# COMPACT_ATOMS: atom_id res chain seq x y z
N MET A 1 8.52 45.64 -28.76
CA MET A 1 7.41 46.10 -27.88
C MET A 1 6.51 44.94 -27.61
N MET A 2 6.23 44.66 -26.34
CA MET A 2 5.39 43.54 -25.94
C MET A 2 3.95 43.86 -26.34
N ASP A 3 3.24 42.92 -26.98
CA ASP A 3 1.85 43.13 -27.43
C ASP A 3 0.91 43.29 -26.19
N VAL A 4 -0.17 44.09 -26.37
CA VAL A 4 -1.15 44.35 -25.28
C VAL A 4 -1.77 43.06 -24.79
N LYS A 5 -2.02 42.10 -25.65
CA LYS A 5 -2.52 40.77 -25.30
C LYS A 5 -1.57 40.01 -24.38
N GLU A 6 -0.27 40.09 -24.68
CA GLU A 6 0.77 39.45 -23.86
C GLU A 6 0.87 40.10 -22.46
N LYS A 7 0.71 41.43 -22.38
CA LYS A 7 0.68 42.17 -21.10
C LYS A 7 -0.54 41.76 -20.26
N VAL A 8 -1.71 41.57 -20.86
CA VAL A 8 -2.92 41.11 -20.16
C VAL A 8 -2.73 39.68 -19.61
N TYR A 9 -2.10 38.80 -20.39
CA TYR A 9 -1.80 37.43 -19.95
C TYR A 9 -0.80 37.39 -18.80
N MET A 10 0.26 38.18 -18.85
CA MET A 10 1.28 38.25 -17.80
C MET A 10 0.70 38.85 -16.50
N SER A 11 -0.09 39.93 -16.60
CA SER A 11 -0.75 40.53 -15.44
C SER A 11 -1.75 39.55 -14.77
N LEU A 12 -2.50 38.79 -15.56
CA LEU A 12 -3.33 37.69 -15.02
C LEU A 12 -2.51 36.67 -14.28
N LYS A 13 -1.38 36.25 -14.82
CA LYS A 13 -0.48 35.25 -14.22
C LYS A 13 0.15 35.76 -12.92
N GLU A 14 0.51 37.01 -12.83
CA GLU A 14 1.01 37.67 -11.62
C GLU A 14 -0.07 37.72 -10.53
N CYS A 15 -1.29 38.16 -10.86
CA CYS A 15 -2.40 38.19 -9.92
C CYS A 15 -2.80 36.80 -9.40
N LEU A 16 -2.64 35.75 -10.19
CA LEU A 16 -2.93 34.37 -9.79
C LEU A 16 -1.93 33.79 -8.76
N ASN A 17 -0.81 34.46 -8.50
CA ASN A 17 0.07 34.13 -7.36
C ASN A 17 -0.55 34.48 -6.00
N GLU A 18 -1.49 35.43 -5.97
CA GLU A 18 -2.13 35.92 -4.74
C GLU A 18 -3.55 35.39 -4.57
N SER A 19 -4.23 34.99 -5.67
CA SER A 19 -5.62 34.53 -5.64
C SER A 19 -5.93 33.55 -6.76
N GLU A 20 -6.68 32.49 -6.48
CA GLU A 20 -6.99 31.42 -7.45
C GLU A 20 -7.87 31.88 -8.63
N LYS A 21 -8.62 32.96 -8.51
CA LYS A 21 -9.54 33.45 -9.53
C LYS A 21 -9.55 35.00 -9.52
N ILE A 22 -9.31 35.60 -10.67
CA ILE A 22 -9.09 37.03 -10.81
C ILE A 22 -10.25 37.70 -11.57
N PRO A 23 -10.89 38.74 -11.03
CA PRO A 23 -11.90 39.52 -11.75
C PRO A 23 -11.23 40.44 -12.80
N THR A 24 -11.91 40.65 -13.93
CA THR A 24 -11.44 41.54 -15.01
C THR A 24 -11.04 42.93 -14.53
N SER A 25 -11.73 43.46 -13.49
CA SER A 25 -11.44 44.79 -12.93
C SER A 25 -10.02 44.91 -12.38
N LEU A 26 -9.55 43.89 -11.68
CA LEU A 26 -8.23 43.91 -11.06
C LEU A 26 -7.10 43.97 -12.12
N ILE A 27 -7.25 43.22 -13.22
CA ILE A 27 -6.31 43.26 -14.33
C ILE A 27 -6.33 44.59 -15.07
N ALA A 28 -7.54 45.18 -15.21
CA ALA A 28 -7.73 46.48 -15.84
C ALA A 28 -7.06 47.60 -15.01
N ASP A 29 -7.21 47.57 -13.70
CA ASP A 29 -6.61 48.53 -12.76
C ASP A 29 -5.07 48.41 -12.77
N ASN A 30 -4.53 47.20 -12.75
CA ASN A 30 -3.07 46.95 -12.80
C ASN A 30 -2.41 47.42 -14.08
N LEU A 31 -3.08 47.29 -15.21
CA LEU A 31 -2.55 47.70 -16.52
C LEU A 31 -2.93 49.10 -16.96
N HIS A 32 -3.73 49.81 -16.17
CA HIS A 32 -4.32 51.12 -16.51
C HIS A 32 -5.07 51.11 -17.86
N LEU A 33 -5.77 50.00 -18.14
CA LEU A 33 -6.55 49.79 -19.36
C LEU A 33 -8.04 49.76 -19.05
N SER A 34 -8.89 50.06 -20.05
CA SER A 34 -10.32 49.93 -19.87
C SER A 34 -10.74 48.46 -19.74
N ARG A 35 -11.77 48.20 -18.92
CA ARG A 35 -12.30 46.84 -18.73
C ARG A 35 -12.73 46.18 -20.04
N GLN A 36 -13.20 46.95 -21.02
CA GLN A 36 -13.61 46.45 -22.33
C GLN A 36 -12.42 45.91 -23.11
N ILE A 37 -11.29 46.60 -23.10
CA ILE A 37 -10.07 46.18 -23.76
C ILE A 37 -9.53 44.86 -23.10
N VAL A 38 -9.47 44.84 -21.78
CA VAL A 38 -9.00 43.66 -21.05
C VAL A 38 -9.91 42.46 -21.28
N THR A 39 -11.25 42.65 -21.24
CA THR A 39 -12.21 41.58 -21.54
C THR A 39 -12.06 41.06 -22.96
N HIS A 40 -11.80 41.93 -23.93
CA HIS A 40 -11.57 41.52 -25.32
C HIS A 40 -10.35 40.57 -25.44
N TYR A 41 -9.23 40.95 -24.86
CA TYR A 41 -8.01 40.11 -24.91
C TYR A 41 -8.14 38.86 -24.07
N LEU A 42 -8.83 38.88 -22.92
CA LEU A 42 -9.11 37.70 -22.12
C LEU A 42 -10.02 36.69 -22.85
N ASN A 43 -11.01 37.15 -23.61
CA ASN A 43 -11.81 36.29 -24.46
C ASN A 43 -10.99 35.70 -25.61
N GLN A 44 -10.09 36.43 -26.23
CA GLN A 44 -9.17 35.88 -27.24
C GLN A 44 -8.27 34.79 -26.63
N LEU A 45 -7.75 35.01 -25.43
CA LEU A 45 -6.92 34.05 -24.72
C LEU A 45 -7.74 32.82 -24.30
N PHE A 46 -9.03 32.98 -24.02
CA PHE A 46 -9.97 31.90 -23.76
C PHE A 46 -10.24 31.07 -25.02
N ASP A 47 -10.48 31.71 -26.15
CA ASP A 47 -10.68 31.05 -27.44
C ASP A 47 -9.41 30.31 -27.90
N GLU A 48 -8.22 30.78 -27.49
CA GLU A 48 -6.94 30.09 -27.67
C GLU A 48 -6.66 28.98 -26.66
N GLY A 49 -7.57 28.76 -25.70
CA GLY A 49 -7.42 27.75 -24.66
C GLY A 49 -6.38 28.08 -23.56
N LYS A 50 -5.83 29.31 -23.55
CA LYS A 50 -4.79 29.72 -22.58
C LYS A 50 -5.30 30.15 -21.22
N VAL A 51 -6.58 30.53 -21.13
CA VAL A 51 -7.25 30.94 -19.88
C VAL A 51 -8.65 30.36 -19.83
N LYS A 52 -9.19 30.20 -18.65
CA LYS A 52 -10.58 29.78 -18.40
C LYS A 52 -11.35 30.88 -17.66
N LYS A 53 -12.68 30.86 -17.77
CA LYS A 53 -13.58 31.81 -17.11
C LYS A 53 -14.72 31.11 -16.39
N THR A 54 -15.21 31.72 -15.33
CA THR A 54 -16.42 31.27 -14.64
C THR A 54 -17.68 31.81 -15.31
N ASP A 55 -18.80 31.09 -15.26
CA ASP A 55 -20.11 31.50 -15.72
C ASP A 55 -20.87 32.42 -14.72
N THR A 56 -20.15 32.98 -13.72
CA THR A 56 -20.69 33.84 -12.67
C THR A 56 -20.62 35.32 -13.03
N ARG A 57 -21.45 36.16 -12.38
CA ARG A 57 -21.32 37.62 -12.44
C ARG A 57 -20.92 38.15 -11.07
N PRO A 58 -19.72 38.80 -10.93
CA PRO A 58 -18.73 39.10 -11.98
C PRO A 58 -18.01 37.83 -12.51
N THR A 59 -17.55 37.88 -13.78
CA THR A 59 -16.75 36.83 -14.39
C THR A 59 -15.35 36.87 -13.82
N TYR A 60 -14.87 35.73 -13.35
CA TYR A 60 -13.50 35.51 -12.91
C TYR A 60 -12.72 34.72 -13.94
N TRP A 61 -11.45 35.07 -14.09
CA TRP A 61 -10.50 34.42 -15.00
C TRP A 61 -9.48 33.67 -14.22
N TYR A 62 -9.11 32.51 -14.72
CA TYR A 62 -8.06 31.67 -14.14
C TYR A 62 -7.33 30.94 -15.26
N ILE A 63 -6.10 30.63 -15.01
CA ILE A 63 -5.35 29.69 -15.80
C ILE A 63 -5.55 28.38 -15.06
N GLU A 64 -6.14 27.37 -15.72
CA GLU A 64 -5.95 26.02 -15.22
C GLU A 64 -4.44 25.91 -15.07
N LYS A 65 -3.95 25.86 -13.82
CA LYS A 65 -2.67 25.22 -13.62
C LYS A 65 -2.91 23.87 -14.30
N GLU A 66 -2.39 23.69 -15.51
CA GLU A 66 -1.86 22.37 -15.82
C GLU A 66 -1.15 22.06 -14.51
N GLU A 67 -1.73 21.17 -13.69
CA GLU A 67 -0.86 20.40 -12.82
C GLU A 67 0.29 20.15 -13.76
N GLN A 68 1.39 20.81 -13.50
CA GLN A 68 2.64 20.47 -14.13
C GLN A 68 2.90 19.05 -13.64
N ASN A 69 2.20 18.14 -14.29
CA ASN A 69 2.78 17.01 -14.91
C ASN A 69 3.72 17.53 -16.04
N ALA A 70 4.59 18.49 -15.75
CA ALA A 70 5.97 18.27 -16.07
C ALA A 70 6.19 16.87 -15.50
N PRO A 71 6.68 15.87 -16.28
CA PRO A 71 7.36 14.81 -15.64
C PRO A 71 8.36 15.52 -14.73
N VAL A 72 8.06 15.67 -13.44
CA VAL A 72 9.03 15.38 -12.46
C VAL A 72 9.40 13.98 -12.91
N GLU A 73 10.53 13.87 -13.57
CA GLU A 73 11.44 12.79 -13.38
C GLU A 73 11.77 12.81 -11.86
N GLU A 74 10.74 12.67 -11.00
CA GLU A 74 10.83 11.86 -9.82
C GLU A 74 11.39 10.58 -10.41
N LYS A 75 12.61 10.30 -10.04
CA LYS A 75 13.24 9.01 -10.21
C LYS A 75 12.16 7.98 -9.85
N LEU A 76 11.46 7.52 -10.89
CA LEU A 76 10.49 6.42 -10.87
C LEU A 76 11.30 5.10 -10.75
N ASP A 77 12.33 5.11 -9.88
CA ASP A 77 13.16 3.95 -9.60
C ASP A 77 12.68 3.16 -8.40
N SER A 78 11.71 3.65 -7.61
CA SER A 78 11.09 2.82 -6.60
C SER A 78 9.91 2.07 -7.21
N GLU A 79 10.02 0.76 -7.33
CA GLU A 79 8.91 -0.10 -7.74
C GLU A 79 7.73 0.08 -6.75
N VAL A 80 6.50 0.03 -7.26
CA VAL A 80 5.27 0.21 -6.46
C VAL A 80 5.26 -0.67 -5.19
N PHE A 81 5.80 -1.88 -5.30
CA PHE A 81 5.88 -2.83 -4.19
C PHE A 81 6.95 -2.49 -3.16
N ASP A 82 7.92 -1.62 -3.45
CA ASP A 82 8.99 -1.25 -2.49
C ASP A 82 8.43 -0.48 -1.30
N SER A 83 7.30 0.20 -1.49
CA SER A 83 6.58 0.88 -0.41
C SER A 83 5.87 -0.08 0.56
N MET A 84 5.79 -1.37 0.23
CA MET A 84 5.11 -2.38 1.03
C MET A 84 6.04 -2.92 2.13
N ILE A 85 5.68 -2.72 3.38
CA ILE A 85 6.41 -3.29 4.52
C ILE A 85 6.44 -4.82 4.41
N GLY A 86 7.64 -5.39 4.47
CA GLY A 86 7.87 -6.82 4.28
C GLY A 86 8.03 -7.26 2.83
N ALA A 87 8.07 -6.36 1.84
CA ALA A 87 8.23 -6.70 0.43
C ALA A 87 9.47 -7.56 0.13
N THR A 88 10.58 -7.27 0.80
CA THR A 88 11.84 -8.04 0.72
C THR A 88 11.93 -9.16 1.77
N GLY A 89 11.01 -9.19 2.74
CA GLY A 89 10.93 -10.12 3.85
C GLY A 89 9.79 -11.15 3.70
N SER A 90 8.83 -11.10 4.63
CA SER A 90 7.72 -12.08 4.69
C SER A 90 6.84 -12.12 3.44
N HIS A 91 6.77 -11.03 2.67
CA HIS A 91 5.96 -10.91 1.47
C HIS A 91 6.74 -11.06 0.16
N LYS A 92 8.06 -11.34 0.18
CA LYS A 92 8.89 -11.43 -1.02
C LYS A 92 8.28 -12.33 -2.10
N LYS A 93 7.91 -13.55 -1.73
CA LYS A 93 7.29 -14.51 -2.66
C LYS A 93 5.92 -14.03 -3.17
N ILE A 94 5.15 -13.36 -2.30
CA ILE A 94 3.84 -12.77 -2.66
C ILE A 94 4.05 -11.68 -3.73
N VAL A 95 5.02 -10.78 -3.52
CA VAL A 95 5.35 -9.70 -4.47
C VAL A 95 5.79 -10.27 -5.81
N GLU A 96 6.66 -11.29 -5.82
CA GLU A 96 7.09 -11.97 -7.05
C GLU A 96 5.90 -12.56 -7.82
N MET A 97 4.97 -13.22 -7.14
CA MET A 97 3.76 -13.76 -7.76
C MET A 97 2.81 -12.66 -8.26
N CYS A 98 2.67 -11.54 -7.52
CA CYS A 98 1.89 -10.39 -7.97
C CYS A 98 2.48 -9.77 -9.26
N LYS A 99 3.81 -9.58 -9.31
CA LYS A 99 4.49 -9.10 -10.53
C LYS A 99 4.30 -10.07 -11.70
N ALA A 100 4.42 -11.38 -11.47
CA ALA A 100 4.17 -12.40 -12.49
C ALA A 100 2.73 -12.36 -13.00
N SER A 101 1.74 -12.13 -12.12
CA SER A 101 0.33 -12.03 -12.53
C SER A 101 0.08 -10.88 -13.51
N VAL A 102 0.80 -9.77 -13.36
CA VAL A 102 0.69 -8.60 -14.22
C VAL A 102 1.39 -8.81 -15.56
N SER A 103 2.60 -9.37 -15.52
CA SER A 103 3.51 -9.43 -16.68
C SER A 103 3.21 -10.55 -17.66
N TYR A 104 2.37 -11.53 -17.31
CA TYR A 104 2.11 -12.69 -18.15
C TYR A 104 1.25 -12.31 -19.37
N PRO A 105 1.73 -12.58 -20.62
CA PRO A 105 0.99 -12.23 -21.82
C PRO A 105 -0.19 -13.20 -22.09
N PRO A 106 -1.28 -12.78 -22.79
CA PRO A 106 -1.49 -11.41 -23.26
C PRO A 106 -2.13 -10.48 -22.23
N ASN A 107 -2.90 -11.00 -21.25
CA ASN A 107 -3.76 -10.20 -20.38
C ASN A 107 -3.48 -10.42 -18.89
N GLY A 108 -2.27 -10.83 -18.53
CA GLY A 108 -1.96 -11.21 -17.16
C GLY A 108 -2.62 -12.53 -16.73
N LEU A 109 -2.44 -12.89 -15.46
CA LEU A 109 -3.05 -14.10 -14.88
C LEU A 109 -4.01 -13.70 -13.76
N PRO A 110 -5.19 -14.35 -13.69
CA PRO A 110 -6.08 -14.20 -12.54
C PRO A 110 -5.38 -14.64 -11.25
N ILE A 111 -5.55 -13.87 -10.18
CA ILE A 111 -4.92 -14.12 -8.88
C ILE A 111 -5.98 -14.17 -7.77
N LEU A 112 -5.84 -15.15 -6.88
CA LEU A 112 -6.62 -15.29 -5.66
C LEU A 112 -5.77 -14.93 -4.43
N ILE A 113 -6.22 -13.98 -3.67
CA ILE A 113 -5.59 -13.51 -2.43
C ILE A 113 -6.33 -14.14 -1.25
N ILE A 114 -5.66 -15.01 -0.52
CA ILE A 114 -6.20 -15.73 0.63
C ILE A 114 -5.63 -15.11 1.92
N GLY A 115 -6.44 -14.95 2.94
CA GLY A 115 -5.99 -14.48 4.25
C GLY A 115 -7.13 -13.98 5.11
N GLU A 116 -6.92 -13.95 6.40
CA GLU A 116 -7.91 -13.49 7.39
C GLU A 116 -8.35 -12.04 7.12
N SER A 117 -9.43 -11.64 7.81
CA SER A 117 -9.88 -10.25 7.75
C SER A 117 -8.80 -9.29 8.27
N GLY A 118 -8.62 -8.16 7.57
CA GLY A 118 -7.71 -7.11 7.99
C GLY A 118 -6.21 -7.34 7.72
N VAL A 119 -5.80 -8.44 7.02
CA VAL A 119 -4.38 -8.70 6.69
C VAL A 119 -3.82 -7.82 5.57
N GLY A 120 -4.70 -7.12 4.81
CA GLY A 120 -4.31 -6.22 3.72
C GLY A 120 -4.59 -6.75 2.31
N LYS A 121 -5.54 -7.67 2.11
CA LYS A 121 -5.93 -8.20 0.78
C LYS A 121 -6.23 -7.09 -0.24
N SER A 122 -7.09 -6.15 0.12
CA SER A 122 -7.48 -5.04 -0.76
C SER A 122 -6.32 -4.05 -1.03
N TYR A 123 -5.36 -3.95 -0.11
CA TYR A 123 -4.14 -3.17 -0.31
C TYR A 123 -3.25 -3.81 -1.38
N ILE A 124 -3.01 -5.13 -1.31
CA ILE A 124 -2.25 -5.86 -2.34
C ILE A 124 -2.95 -5.78 -3.70
N ALA A 125 -4.28 -5.87 -3.75
CA ALA A 125 -5.03 -5.71 -5.00
C ALA A 125 -4.78 -4.33 -5.65
N LYS A 126 -4.74 -3.26 -4.85
CA LYS A 126 -4.39 -1.92 -5.33
C LYS A 126 -2.94 -1.82 -5.80
N LEU A 127 -1.99 -2.47 -5.11
CA LEU A 127 -0.58 -2.50 -5.55
C LEU A 127 -0.42 -3.24 -6.88
N ILE A 128 -1.13 -4.36 -7.10
CA ILE A 128 -1.14 -5.09 -8.38
C ILE A 128 -1.61 -4.15 -9.52
N TYR A 129 -2.72 -3.45 -9.31
CA TYR A 129 -3.24 -2.49 -10.29
C TYR A 129 -2.24 -1.33 -10.54
N SER A 130 -1.68 -0.74 -9.49
CA SER A 130 -0.71 0.34 -9.62
C SER A 130 0.56 -0.11 -10.35
N HIS A 131 1.03 -1.34 -10.09
CA HIS A 131 2.16 -1.94 -10.81
C HIS A 131 1.83 -2.16 -12.29
N ALA A 132 0.61 -2.60 -12.62
CA ALA A 132 0.18 -2.76 -14.01
C ALA A 132 0.13 -1.43 -14.77
N LEU A 133 -0.25 -0.32 -14.10
CA LEU A 133 -0.18 1.02 -14.66
C LEU A 133 1.27 1.46 -14.88
N GLN A 134 2.14 1.26 -13.88
CA GLN A 134 3.54 1.65 -13.92
C GLN A 134 4.30 0.93 -15.04
N THR A 135 4.06 -0.37 -15.21
CA THR A 135 4.71 -1.19 -16.25
C THR A 135 4.11 -1.01 -17.65
N GLY A 136 3.02 -0.24 -17.79
CA GLY A 136 2.31 -0.10 -19.05
C GLY A 136 1.58 -1.37 -19.51
N SER A 137 1.37 -2.33 -18.61
CA SER A 137 0.63 -3.58 -18.91
C SER A 137 -0.87 -3.33 -19.14
N ILE A 138 -1.37 -2.19 -18.71
CA ILE A 138 -2.71 -1.65 -18.97
C ILE A 138 -2.60 -0.17 -19.34
N ASP A 139 -3.65 0.38 -19.97
CA ASP A 139 -3.72 1.81 -20.29
C ASP A 139 -3.71 2.66 -19.01
N LYS A 140 -3.13 3.87 -19.09
CA LYS A 140 -3.09 4.81 -17.95
C LYS A 140 -4.47 5.20 -17.40
N LYS A 141 -5.51 5.07 -18.21
CA LYS A 141 -6.91 5.35 -17.83
C LYS A 141 -7.71 4.08 -17.58
N ALA A 142 -7.07 2.90 -17.57
CA ALA A 142 -7.74 1.63 -17.32
C ALA A 142 -8.46 1.66 -15.96
N PRO A 143 -9.70 1.19 -15.87
CA PRO A 143 -10.46 1.24 -14.63
C PRO A 143 -9.98 0.20 -13.61
N PHE A 144 -10.14 0.53 -12.32
CA PHE A 144 -10.05 -0.41 -11.20
C PHE A 144 -11.40 -0.48 -10.50
N VAL A 145 -12.16 -1.51 -10.81
CA VAL A 145 -13.51 -1.70 -10.28
C VAL A 145 -13.45 -2.66 -9.09
N VAL A 146 -14.14 -2.33 -8.02
CA VAL A 146 -14.15 -3.10 -6.77
C VAL A 146 -15.58 -3.53 -6.44
N LEU A 147 -15.76 -4.79 -6.12
CA LEU A 147 -17.02 -5.33 -5.63
C LEU A 147 -16.76 -6.20 -4.40
N ASN A 148 -17.45 -5.90 -3.30
CA ASN A 148 -17.54 -6.80 -2.16
C ASN A 148 -18.73 -7.75 -2.34
N CYS A 149 -18.46 -9.04 -2.56
CA CYS A 149 -19.51 -10.04 -2.77
C CYS A 149 -20.38 -10.26 -1.51
N ALA A 150 -19.87 -9.93 -0.32
CA ALA A 150 -20.65 -10.07 0.92
C ALA A 150 -21.85 -9.14 0.97
N ASP A 151 -21.82 -7.99 0.30
CA ASP A 151 -22.93 -7.03 0.24
C ASP A 151 -24.16 -7.61 -0.47
N TYR A 152 -23.95 -8.67 -1.26
CA TYR A 152 -24.98 -9.36 -2.05
C TYR A 152 -25.23 -10.80 -1.60
N ALA A 153 -24.70 -11.22 -0.45
CA ALA A 153 -24.81 -12.62 -0.01
C ALA A 153 -26.25 -13.15 0.08
N ASN A 154 -27.19 -12.26 0.41
CA ASN A 154 -28.61 -12.59 0.54
C ASN A 154 -29.41 -12.36 -0.77
N ASN A 155 -28.78 -11.87 -1.84
CA ASN A 155 -29.45 -11.60 -3.11
C ASN A 155 -28.54 -11.92 -4.31
N PRO A 156 -28.35 -13.22 -4.63
CA PRO A 156 -27.50 -13.65 -5.73
C PRO A 156 -27.93 -13.14 -7.12
N GLU A 157 -29.23 -12.91 -7.31
CA GLU A 157 -29.76 -12.37 -8.56
C GLU A 157 -29.35 -10.92 -8.77
N LEU A 158 -29.40 -10.10 -7.70
CA LEU A 158 -28.94 -8.72 -7.73
C LEU A 158 -27.42 -8.66 -7.99
N LEU A 159 -26.66 -9.58 -7.44
CA LEU A 159 -25.24 -9.71 -7.73
C LEU A 159 -25.00 -10.01 -9.23
N SER A 160 -25.75 -10.96 -9.79
CA SER A 160 -25.71 -11.30 -11.22
C SER A 160 -26.04 -10.08 -12.08
N ALA A 161 -27.11 -9.35 -11.73
CA ALA A 161 -27.51 -8.11 -12.39
C ALA A 161 -26.43 -7.01 -12.30
N THR A 162 -25.75 -6.90 -11.17
CA THR A 162 -24.66 -5.95 -10.96
C THR A 162 -23.44 -6.30 -11.80
N LEU A 163 -23.06 -7.58 -11.85
CA LEU A 163 -21.90 -8.04 -12.63
C LEU A 163 -22.13 -7.92 -14.14
N LEU A 164 -23.25 -8.43 -14.62
CA LEU A 164 -23.53 -8.55 -16.06
C LEU A 164 -24.25 -7.32 -16.65
N GLY A 165 -24.92 -6.53 -15.79
CA GLY A 165 -25.88 -5.52 -16.24
C GLY A 165 -27.24 -6.12 -16.61
N TYR A 166 -28.20 -5.26 -16.91
CA TYR A 166 -29.55 -5.67 -17.26
C TYR A 166 -30.24 -4.69 -18.18
N LYS A 167 -31.23 -5.19 -18.89
CA LYS A 167 -32.17 -4.42 -19.73
C LYS A 167 -33.42 -4.05 -18.94
N LYS A 168 -34.03 -2.95 -19.33
CA LYS A 168 -35.34 -2.54 -18.80
C LYS A 168 -36.35 -3.70 -18.93
N GLY A 169 -37.04 -3.99 -17.83
CA GLY A 169 -38.06 -5.05 -17.78
C GLY A 169 -37.51 -6.47 -17.57
N SER A 170 -36.21 -6.64 -17.28
CA SER A 170 -35.64 -7.98 -17.05
C SER A 170 -36.11 -8.63 -15.76
N PHE A 171 -36.49 -7.83 -14.77
CA PHE A 171 -37.05 -8.25 -13.48
C PHE A 171 -37.87 -7.11 -12.86
N THR A 172 -38.64 -7.41 -11.82
CA THR A 172 -39.44 -6.40 -11.11
C THR A 172 -38.54 -5.30 -10.51
N GLY A 173 -38.71 -4.06 -10.95
CA GLY A 173 -37.89 -2.91 -10.56
C GLY A 173 -36.76 -2.55 -11.55
N ALA A 174 -36.67 -3.26 -12.69
CA ALA A 174 -35.75 -2.88 -13.76
C ALA A 174 -36.35 -1.77 -14.64
N ASP A 175 -36.37 -0.54 -14.15
CA ASP A 175 -37.02 0.62 -14.80
C ASP A 175 -36.19 1.20 -15.96
N SER A 176 -34.89 0.94 -15.99
CA SER A 176 -33.95 1.39 -17.03
C SER A 176 -32.89 0.35 -17.33
N ASP A 177 -32.21 0.49 -18.47
CA ASP A 177 -31.01 -0.30 -18.77
C ASP A 177 -29.89 0.08 -17.79
N LYS A 178 -29.14 -0.90 -17.28
CA LYS A 178 -27.96 -0.68 -16.45
C LYS A 178 -26.76 -1.46 -16.96
N THR A 179 -25.65 -0.76 -17.06
CA THR A 179 -24.35 -1.35 -17.41
C THR A 179 -23.84 -2.19 -16.24
N GLY A 180 -23.23 -3.35 -16.51
CA GLY A 180 -22.64 -4.21 -15.50
C GLY A 180 -21.17 -3.93 -15.28
N LEU A 181 -20.65 -4.38 -14.12
CA LEU A 181 -19.26 -4.17 -13.73
C LEU A 181 -18.25 -4.80 -14.71
N LEU A 182 -18.61 -5.87 -15.42
CA LEU A 182 -17.75 -6.45 -16.46
C LEU A 182 -17.50 -5.46 -17.62
N GLN A 183 -18.48 -4.61 -17.94
CA GLN A 183 -18.29 -3.57 -18.93
C GLN A 183 -17.53 -2.37 -18.36
N GLU A 184 -17.83 -2.01 -17.12
CA GLU A 184 -17.15 -0.88 -16.45
C GLU A 184 -15.66 -1.16 -16.23
N ALA A 185 -15.29 -2.43 -16.05
CA ALA A 185 -13.92 -2.87 -15.87
C ALA A 185 -13.17 -3.16 -17.18
N ASP A 186 -13.77 -2.89 -18.36
CA ASP A 186 -13.17 -3.20 -19.65
C ASP A 186 -11.81 -2.53 -19.86
N GLY A 187 -10.82 -3.32 -20.25
CA GLY A 187 -9.42 -2.90 -20.39
C GLY A 187 -8.67 -2.72 -19.05
N GLY A 188 -9.33 -2.95 -17.91
CA GLY A 188 -8.78 -2.74 -16.58
C GLY A 188 -8.87 -3.96 -15.67
N TYR A 189 -9.09 -3.71 -14.39
CA TYR A 189 -9.18 -4.72 -13.35
C TYR A 189 -10.54 -4.73 -12.67
N LEU A 190 -11.05 -5.93 -12.40
CA LEU A 190 -12.17 -6.17 -11.48
C LEU A 190 -11.65 -6.93 -10.25
N PHE A 191 -11.72 -6.28 -9.11
CA PHE A 191 -11.41 -6.86 -7.81
C PHE A 191 -12.69 -7.32 -7.12
N LEU A 192 -12.80 -8.64 -6.92
CA LEU A 192 -13.92 -9.28 -6.21
C LEU A 192 -13.45 -9.69 -4.82
N ASP A 193 -13.87 -8.94 -3.79
CA ASP A 193 -13.58 -9.27 -2.40
C ASP A 193 -14.65 -10.23 -1.85
N GLU A 194 -14.27 -11.06 -0.87
CA GLU A 194 -15.10 -12.12 -0.27
C GLU A 194 -15.78 -13.01 -1.32
N VAL A 195 -14.99 -13.47 -2.29
CA VAL A 195 -15.47 -14.23 -3.47
C VAL A 195 -16.21 -15.52 -3.11
N HIS A 196 -15.98 -16.06 -1.92
CA HIS A 196 -16.70 -17.22 -1.38
C HIS A 196 -18.20 -16.96 -1.14
N ARG A 197 -18.61 -15.68 -1.15
CA ARG A 197 -20.04 -15.30 -1.06
C ARG A 197 -20.77 -15.37 -2.40
N LEU A 198 -20.06 -15.63 -3.50
CA LEU A 198 -20.70 -15.90 -4.79
C LEU A 198 -21.48 -17.21 -4.74
N SER A 199 -22.74 -17.18 -5.20
CA SER A 199 -23.47 -18.41 -5.48
C SER A 199 -22.76 -19.26 -6.54
N PHE A 200 -22.97 -20.56 -6.53
CA PHE A 200 -22.38 -21.46 -7.54
C PHE A 200 -22.75 -21.03 -8.97
N GLU A 201 -23.98 -20.57 -9.20
CA GLU A 201 -24.42 -20.04 -10.49
C GLU A 201 -23.61 -18.82 -10.93
N ASN A 202 -23.31 -17.89 -10.01
CA ASN A 202 -22.50 -16.72 -10.32
C ASN A 202 -21.02 -17.09 -10.54
N GLN A 203 -20.51 -18.09 -9.84
CA GLN A 203 -19.18 -18.65 -10.13
C GLN A 203 -19.13 -19.26 -11.53
N GLU A 204 -20.18 -19.99 -11.96
CA GLU A 204 -20.28 -20.55 -13.31
C GLU A 204 -20.31 -19.48 -14.39
N LYS A 205 -21.09 -18.41 -14.20
CA LYS A 205 -21.13 -17.27 -15.14
C LYS A 205 -19.77 -16.59 -15.27
N LEU A 206 -19.07 -16.41 -14.16
CA LEU A 206 -17.74 -15.78 -14.16
C LEU A 206 -16.69 -16.66 -14.83
N PHE A 207 -16.66 -18.00 -14.59
CA PHE A 207 -15.68 -18.83 -15.25
C PHE A 207 -15.90 -18.91 -16.77
N VAL A 208 -17.15 -18.91 -17.24
CA VAL A 208 -17.46 -18.84 -18.69
C VAL A 208 -16.95 -17.52 -19.27
N PHE A 209 -17.16 -16.41 -18.56
CA PHE A 209 -16.62 -15.11 -18.96
C PHE A 209 -15.08 -15.11 -19.01
N MET A 210 -14.41 -15.68 -18.00
CA MET A 210 -12.94 -15.77 -17.95
C MET A 210 -12.38 -16.57 -19.13
N ASP A 211 -13.08 -17.60 -19.59
CA ASP A 211 -12.67 -18.43 -20.72
C ASP A 211 -12.90 -17.75 -22.08
N THR A 212 -13.98 -16.98 -22.22
CA THR A 212 -14.46 -16.48 -23.52
C THR A 212 -14.35 -14.98 -23.71
N GLY A 213 -14.25 -14.21 -22.62
CA GLY A 213 -14.40 -12.77 -22.64
C GLY A 213 -15.80 -12.28 -22.97
N GLN A 214 -16.79 -13.21 -23.08
CA GLN A 214 -18.15 -12.90 -23.51
C GLN A 214 -19.14 -13.04 -22.37
N TYR A 215 -20.09 -12.13 -22.33
CA TYR A 215 -21.18 -12.15 -21.36
C TYR A 215 -22.45 -11.59 -21.98
N ARG A 216 -23.56 -11.82 -21.31
CA ARG A 216 -24.87 -11.34 -21.76
C ARG A 216 -25.60 -10.68 -20.58
N PRO A 217 -25.98 -9.39 -20.71
CA PRO A 217 -26.82 -8.73 -19.71
C PRO A 217 -28.14 -9.45 -19.51
N LEU A 218 -28.70 -9.39 -18.32
CA LEU A 218 -29.99 -9.98 -18.01
C LEU A 218 -31.05 -9.36 -18.89
N GLY A 219 -31.89 -10.21 -19.51
CA GLY A 219 -32.95 -9.78 -20.43
C GLY A 219 -32.44 -9.32 -21.81
N ASP A 220 -31.15 -9.37 -22.10
CA ASP A 220 -30.60 -9.08 -23.42
C ASP A 220 -30.35 -10.38 -24.21
N SER A 221 -30.62 -10.36 -25.52
CA SER A 221 -30.31 -11.48 -26.43
C SER A 221 -28.90 -11.38 -27.02
N LYS A 222 -28.27 -10.19 -26.95
CA LYS A 222 -26.97 -9.91 -27.58
C LYS A 222 -25.83 -10.23 -26.67
N TRP A 223 -24.83 -10.94 -27.17
CA TRP A 223 -23.57 -11.16 -26.54
C TRP A 223 -22.74 -9.87 -26.60
N ARG A 224 -22.03 -9.59 -25.51
CA ARG A 224 -21.05 -8.52 -25.40
C ARG A 224 -19.69 -9.11 -25.09
N HIS A 225 -18.64 -8.38 -25.41
CA HIS A 225 -17.26 -8.75 -25.12
C HIS A 225 -16.65 -7.68 -24.24
N SER A 226 -15.83 -8.11 -23.28
CA SER A 226 -15.03 -7.22 -22.43
C SER A 226 -13.71 -7.93 -22.10
N ASN A 227 -12.65 -7.15 -21.94
CA ASN A 227 -11.32 -7.65 -21.56
C ASN A 227 -11.02 -7.21 -20.13
N VAL A 228 -11.28 -8.07 -19.17
CA VAL A 228 -11.16 -7.78 -17.74
C VAL A 228 -10.07 -8.65 -17.11
N ARG A 229 -9.19 -8.03 -16.35
CA ARG A 229 -8.24 -8.73 -15.49
C ARG A 229 -8.84 -8.92 -14.09
N PHE A 230 -8.73 -10.11 -13.54
CA PHE A 230 -9.38 -10.45 -12.27
C PHE A 230 -8.40 -10.53 -11.12
N ILE A 231 -8.80 -9.93 -10.01
CA ILE A 231 -8.22 -10.17 -8.69
C ILE A 231 -9.35 -10.64 -7.78
N PHE A 232 -9.17 -11.78 -7.15
CA PHE A 232 -10.12 -12.35 -6.19
C PHE A 232 -9.54 -12.31 -4.79
N ALA A 233 -10.38 -12.16 -3.78
CA ALA A 233 -9.97 -12.30 -2.38
C ALA A 233 -10.98 -13.11 -1.57
N THR A 234 -10.48 -13.89 -0.61
CA THR A 234 -11.29 -14.69 0.31
C THR A 234 -10.65 -14.81 1.68
N THR A 235 -11.49 -14.93 2.70
CA THR A 235 -11.10 -15.29 4.06
C THR A 235 -11.19 -16.79 4.32
N GLU A 236 -11.89 -17.53 3.46
CA GLU A 236 -12.18 -18.95 3.61
C GLU A 236 -11.24 -19.83 2.80
N ASN A 237 -11.22 -21.13 3.11
CA ASN A 237 -10.47 -22.12 2.33
C ASN A 237 -11.07 -22.27 0.91
N PRO A 238 -10.36 -21.91 -0.15
CA PRO A 238 -10.91 -21.97 -1.51
C PRO A 238 -11.34 -23.37 -1.95
N GLN A 239 -10.75 -24.41 -1.37
CA GLN A 239 -11.09 -25.80 -1.72
C GLN A 239 -12.48 -26.22 -1.27
N GLU A 240 -12.98 -25.58 -0.22
CA GLU A 240 -14.28 -25.88 0.39
C GLU A 240 -15.41 -25.02 -0.18
N VAL A 241 -15.09 -23.78 -0.58
CA VAL A 241 -16.13 -22.77 -0.87
C VAL A 241 -16.23 -22.39 -2.35
N LEU A 242 -15.22 -22.71 -3.17
CA LEU A 242 -15.23 -22.40 -4.60
C LEU A 242 -15.38 -23.68 -5.43
N LEU A 243 -16.19 -23.58 -6.49
CA LEU A 243 -16.32 -24.65 -7.49
C LEU A 243 -14.93 -25.00 -8.06
N GLU A 244 -14.66 -26.27 -8.22
CA GLU A 244 -13.41 -26.74 -8.82
C GLU A 244 -13.19 -26.17 -10.22
N THR A 245 -14.26 -26.08 -11.03
CA THR A 245 -14.25 -25.50 -12.37
C THR A 245 -13.85 -24.02 -12.35
N PHE A 246 -14.36 -23.24 -11.41
CA PHE A 246 -14.00 -21.84 -11.24
C PHE A 246 -12.55 -21.69 -10.73
N ARG A 247 -12.18 -22.47 -9.72
CA ARG A 247 -10.84 -22.45 -9.13
C ARG A 247 -9.72 -22.79 -10.11
N ARG A 248 -9.97 -23.71 -11.06
CA ARG A 248 -9.00 -24.07 -12.10
C ARG A 248 -8.67 -22.92 -13.06
N ARG A 249 -9.53 -21.88 -13.17
CA ARG A 249 -9.27 -20.67 -13.97
C ARG A 249 -8.44 -19.64 -13.22
N ILE A 250 -8.35 -19.77 -11.91
CA ILE A 250 -7.52 -18.87 -11.09
C ILE A 250 -6.14 -19.47 -10.97
N THR A 251 -5.24 -19.01 -11.83
CA THR A 251 -3.92 -19.61 -12.02
C THR A 251 -2.98 -19.40 -10.83
N LEU A 252 -3.06 -18.23 -10.19
CA LEU A 252 -2.17 -17.88 -9.09
C LEU A 252 -2.96 -17.78 -7.78
N GLN A 253 -2.38 -18.34 -6.72
CA GLN A 253 -2.94 -18.25 -5.37
C GLN A 253 -1.84 -17.79 -4.41
N ILE A 254 -2.11 -16.75 -3.64
CA ILE A 254 -1.21 -16.22 -2.63
C ILE A 254 -1.91 -16.19 -1.27
N THR A 255 -1.19 -16.53 -0.22
CA THR A 255 -1.71 -16.46 1.15
C THR A 255 -0.95 -15.40 1.91
N ILE A 256 -1.67 -14.41 2.45
CA ILE A 256 -1.10 -13.33 3.25
C ILE A 256 -1.01 -13.81 4.69
N PRO A 257 0.18 -13.77 5.32
CA PRO A 257 0.34 -14.17 6.72
C PRO A 257 -0.35 -13.18 7.66
N ASN A 258 -0.83 -13.69 8.77
CA ASN A 258 -1.35 -12.90 9.88
C ASN A 258 -0.26 -11.99 10.45
N ILE A 259 -0.64 -10.89 11.09
CA ILE A 259 0.32 -9.98 11.70
C ILE A 259 1.20 -10.67 12.74
N THR A 260 0.66 -11.64 13.46
CA THR A 260 1.40 -12.42 14.47
C THR A 260 2.42 -13.40 13.89
N GLU A 261 2.31 -13.75 12.62
CA GLU A 261 3.23 -14.62 11.89
C GLU A 261 4.36 -13.82 11.22
N ARG A 262 4.23 -12.50 11.15
CA ARG A 262 5.25 -11.62 10.56
C ARG A 262 6.43 -11.44 11.53
N PRO A 263 7.65 -11.24 11.02
CA PRO A 263 8.80 -10.89 11.83
C PRO A 263 8.53 -9.68 12.72
N LEU A 264 9.16 -9.66 13.91
CA LEU A 264 8.99 -8.55 14.86
C LEU A 264 9.36 -7.20 14.24
N GLN A 265 10.40 -7.17 13.42
CA GLN A 265 10.83 -5.96 12.73
C GLN A 265 9.73 -5.38 11.83
N GLU A 266 9.06 -6.21 11.02
CA GLU A 266 7.96 -5.77 10.17
C GLU A 266 6.76 -5.26 10.97
N ARG A 267 6.50 -5.86 12.15
CA ARG A 267 5.45 -5.36 13.05
C ARG A 267 5.78 -3.99 13.61
N LEU A 268 7.04 -3.76 13.99
CA LEU A 268 7.53 -2.45 14.44
C LEU A 268 7.42 -1.39 13.34
N GLU A 269 7.81 -1.73 12.12
CA GLU A 269 7.70 -0.85 10.95
C GLU A 269 6.23 -0.47 10.65
N LEU A 270 5.30 -1.43 10.77
CA LEU A 270 3.86 -1.16 10.64
C LEU A 270 3.35 -0.20 11.72
N ILE A 271 3.74 -0.42 12.98
CA ILE A 271 3.37 0.44 14.10
C ILE A 271 3.89 1.86 13.87
N GLU A 272 5.16 1.98 13.52
CA GLU A 272 5.80 3.26 13.24
C GLU A 272 5.13 3.99 12.06
N ALA A 273 4.87 3.28 10.96
CA ALA A 273 4.21 3.84 9.78
C ALA A 273 2.81 4.38 10.12
N PHE A 274 2.02 3.66 10.90
CA PHE A 274 0.69 4.12 11.29
C PHE A 274 0.73 5.29 12.26
N TYR A 275 1.66 5.31 13.22
CA TYR A 275 1.83 6.49 14.09
C TYR A 275 2.33 7.71 13.31
N LYS A 276 3.20 7.54 12.30
CA LYS A 276 3.61 8.64 11.39
C LYS A 276 2.43 9.19 10.61
N GLU A 277 1.55 8.31 10.12
CA GLU A 277 0.32 8.74 9.44
C GLU A 277 -0.59 9.57 10.37
N GLU A 278 -0.80 9.10 11.60
CA GLU A 278 -1.62 9.84 12.58
C GLU A 278 -0.95 11.15 13.02
N ALA A 279 0.37 11.15 13.29
CA ALA A 279 1.13 12.36 13.63
C ALA A 279 0.96 13.45 12.55
N SER A 280 1.00 13.05 11.27
CA SER A 280 0.82 13.97 10.13
C SER A 280 -0.61 14.53 10.07
N LYS A 281 -1.65 13.73 10.39
CA LYS A 281 -3.04 14.17 10.43
C LYS A 281 -3.30 15.18 11.54
N ILE A 282 -2.81 14.88 12.75
CA ILE A 282 -3.03 15.74 13.93
C ILE A 282 -2.02 16.88 14.04
N LYS A 283 -0.97 16.87 13.20
CA LYS A 283 0.14 17.85 13.17
C LYS A 283 0.82 18.00 14.54
N LYS A 284 1.11 16.90 15.20
CA LYS A 284 1.73 16.84 16.52
C LYS A 284 2.85 15.82 16.54
N ASN A 285 3.88 16.10 17.34
CA ASN A 285 4.93 15.14 17.63
C ASN A 285 4.39 14.07 18.58
N LEU A 286 4.73 12.80 18.31
CA LEU A 286 4.31 11.69 19.15
C LEU A 286 5.51 11.02 19.82
N THR A 287 5.32 10.62 21.06
CA THR A 287 6.21 9.70 21.76
C THR A 287 5.39 8.52 22.23
N ILE A 288 5.79 7.33 21.82
CA ILE A 288 5.10 6.08 22.16
C ILE A 288 5.97 5.35 23.18
N SER A 289 5.41 5.07 24.36
CA SER A 289 6.14 4.38 25.42
C SER A 289 6.56 2.98 24.99
N SER A 290 7.67 2.51 25.53
CA SER A 290 8.16 1.14 25.30
C SER A 290 7.12 0.07 25.64
N GLY A 291 6.33 0.29 26.68
CA GLY A 291 5.24 -0.62 27.05
C GLY A 291 4.12 -0.63 26.04
N ALA A 292 3.71 0.53 25.52
CA ALA A 292 2.70 0.64 24.46
C ALA A 292 3.15 -0.07 23.17
N VAL A 293 4.40 0.12 22.75
CA VAL A 293 4.95 -0.58 21.58
C VAL A 293 4.97 -2.10 21.80
N LYS A 294 5.42 -2.56 22.97
CA LYS A 294 5.41 -3.99 23.32
C LYS A 294 3.98 -4.56 23.31
N MET A 295 3.02 -3.85 23.86
CA MET A 295 1.60 -4.26 23.79
C MET A 295 1.16 -4.47 22.35
N LEU A 296 1.39 -3.51 21.46
CA LEU A 296 1.00 -3.62 20.05
C LEU A 296 1.72 -4.76 19.32
N CYS A 297 3.01 -4.99 19.62
CA CYS A 297 3.81 -6.03 18.98
C CYS A 297 3.40 -7.44 19.39
N PHE A 298 3.04 -7.66 20.65
CA PHE A 298 2.88 -9.01 21.21
C PHE A 298 1.44 -9.37 21.53
N SER A 299 0.48 -8.44 21.43
CA SER A 299 -0.94 -8.74 21.60
C SER A 299 -1.47 -9.61 20.48
N LYS A 300 -2.44 -10.46 20.83
CA LYS A 300 -3.29 -11.08 19.80
C LYS A 300 -4.21 -10.01 19.25
N LEU A 301 -4.11 -9.77 17.94
CA LEU A 301 -4.88 -8.74 17.24
C LEU A 301 -5.93 -9.42 16.32
N PRO A 302 -7.09 -9.82 16.86
CA PRO A 302 -8.18 -10.30 16.02
C PRO A 302 -8.60 -9.16 15.08
N GLY A 303 -8.56 -9.40 13.75
CA GLY A 303 -8.70 -8.34 12.74
C GLY A 303 -7.36 -7.76 12.25
N ASN A 304 -6.23 -8.36 12.64
CA ASN A 304 -4.90 -8.16 12.05
C ASN A 304 -4.46 -6.69 11.95
N ILE A 305 -3.95 -6.25 10.79
CA ILE A 305 -3.47 -4.89 10.54
C ILE A 305 -4.60 -3.86 10.69
N GLY A 306 -5.83 -4.22 10.31
CA GLY A 306 -6.99 -3.35 10.49
C GLY A 306 -7.23 -3.02 11.96
N ARG A 307 -7.14 -4.02 12.84
CA ARG A 307 -7.25 -3.81 14.29
C ARG A 307 -6.09 -3.00 14.85
N LEU A 308 -4.85 -3.30 14.42
CA LEU A 308 -3.67 -2.53 14.81
C LEU A 308 -3.84 -1.05 14.46
N ARG A 309 -4.24 -0.74 13.23
CA ARG A 309 -4.48 0.63 12.77
C ARG A 309 -5.54 1.35 13.59
N ASN A 310 -6.63 0.64 13.89
CA ASN A 310 -7.72 1.19 14.70
C ASN A 310 -7.26 1.51 16.13
N LEU A 311 -6.52 0.59 16.78
CA LEU A 311 -5.97 0.82 18.12
C LEU A 311 -5.05 2.05 18.16
N ILE A 312 -4.18 2.18 17.17
CA ILE A 312 -3.27 3.32 17.04
C ILE A 312 -4.07 4.62 16.85
N GLN A 313 -5.05 4.62 15.98
CA GLN A 313 -5.87 5.80 15.73
C GLN A 313 -6.63 6.24 16.97
N VAL A 314 -7.26 5.30 17.70
CA VAL A 314 -8.03 5.61 18.90
C VAL A 314 -7.11 6.08 20.04
N SER A 315 -5.93 5.46 20.22
CA SER A 315 -4.97 5.90 21.24
C SER A 315 -4.45 7.32 20.95
N CYS A 316 -4.20 7.66 19.69
CA CYS A 316 -3.84 9.03 19.30
C CYS A 316 -4.99 10.02 19.55
N ALA A 317 -6.23 9.64 19.24
CA ALA A 317 -7.40 10.48 19.47
C ALA A 317 -7.59 10.76 20.97
N GLU A 318 -7.40 9.76 21.82
CA GLU A 318 -7.50 9.91 23.29
C GLU A 318 -6.40 10.80 23.83
N ALA A 319 -5.14 10.59 23.44
CA ALA A 319 -4.03 11.45 23.84
C ALA A 319 -4.24 12.90 23.38
N TYR A 320 -4.74 13.09 22.15
CA TYR A 320 -5.08 14.40 21.63
C TYR A 320 -6.21 15.08 22.41
N PHE A 321 -7.24 14.33 22.78
CA PHE A 321 -8.35 14.86 23.60
C PHE A 321 -7.86 15.32 24.99
N LYS A 322 -6.97 14.57 25.61
CA LYS A 322 -6.43 14.90 26.95
C LYS A 322 -5.38 16.04 26.91
N HIS A 323 -4.49 16.03 25.94
CA HIS A 323 -3.26 16.84 25.89
C HIS A 323 -3.08 17.61 24.57
N GLY A 324 -4.13 17.83 23.79
CA GLY A 324 -4.04 18.42 22.44
C GLY A 324 -3.50 19.86 22.39
N LYS A 325 -3.36 20.55 23.55
CA LYS A 325 -2.72 21.87 23.65
C LYS A 325 -1.18 21.78 23.66
N GLU A 326 -0.62 20.63 23.98
CA GLU A 326 0.82 20.38 24.02
C GLU A 326 1.36 20.13 22.60
N ASP A 327 2.61 20.49 22.33
CA ASP A 327 3.25 20.27 21.04
C ASP A 327 3.67 18.80 20.84
N LYS A 328 3.83 18.07 21.93
CA LYS A 328 4.23 16.67 21.96
C LYS A 328 3.22 15.85 22.76
N LEU A 329 2.71 14.78 22.18
CA LEU A 329 1.77 13.87 22.81
C LEU A 329 2.49 12.58 23.22
N LEU A 330 2.23 12.12 24.43
CA LEU A 330 2.70 10.83 24.94
C LEU A 330 1.58 9.80 24.75
N ILE A 331 1.92 8.68 24.13
CA ILE A 331 1.05 7.51 24.00
C ILE A 331 1.61 6.43 24.93
N SER A 332 0.92 6.15 26.00
CA SER A 332 1.25 5.11 26.97
C SER A 332 0.34 3.89 26.83
N GLU A 333 0.59 2.89 27.65
CA GLU A 333 -0.29 1.70 27.77
C GLU A 333 -1.72 2.07 28.17
N ALA A 334 -1.91 3.14 28.92
CA ALA A 334 -3.22 3.57 29.37
C ALA A 334 -4.12 3.95 28.18
N GLU A 335 -3.61 4.76 27.23
CA GLU A 335 -4.37 5.15 26.04
C GLU A 335 -4.72 3.95 25.16
N LEU A 336 -3.85 2.92 25.10
CA LEU A 336 -4.11 1.69 24.36
C LEU A 336 -5.16 0.80 25.04
N ILE A 337 -5.14 0.65 26.36
CA ILE A 337 -6.12 -0.12 27.12
C ILE A 337 -7.50 0.50 26.94
N HIS A 338 -7.64 1.80 27.05
CA HIS A 338 -8.89 2.51 26.80
C HIS A 338 -9.39 2.37 25.35
N ALA A 339 -8.46 2.34 24.40
CA ALA A 339 -8.78 2.16 22.97
C ALA A 339 -9.26 0.75 22.62
N GLY A 340 -8.82 -0.27 23.35
CA GLY A 340 -8.98 -1.67 22.95
C GLY A 340 -9.84 -2.56 23.83
N GLY A 341 -10.17 -2.13 25.02
CA GLY A 341 -10.66 -3.04 26.05
C GLY A 341 -9.56 -4.03 26.49
N ASP A 342 -9.94 -5.22 26.85
CA ASP A 342 -8.99 -6.26 27.26
C ASP A 342 -8.13 -6.72 26.08
N ILE A 343 -6.96 -6.10 25.88
CA ILE A 343 -5.95 -6.60 24.96
C ILE A 343 -5.23 -7.73 25.68
N PRO A 344 -5.39 -9.00 25.28
CA PRO A 344 -4.67 -10.09 25.91
C PRO A 344 -3.19 -9.98 25.58
N VAL A 345 -2.40 -9.59 26.56
CA VAL A 345 -0.94 -9.47 26.43
C VAL A 345 -0.34 -10.85 26.70
N ASN A 346 0.33 -11.42 25.71
CA ASN A 346 1.14 -12.62 25.91
C ASN A 346 2.45 -12.22 26.59
N THR A 347 2.49 -12.29 27.93
CA THR A 347 3.62 -11.85 28.76
C THR A 347 4.90 -12.66 28.58
N ALA A 348 4.86 -13.81 27.92
CA ALA A 348 6.03 -14.68 27.72
C ALA A 348 7.13 -14.05 26.83
N GLY A 349 6.83 -13.00 26.08
CA GLY A 349 7.81 -12.25 25.25
C GLY A 349 8.39 -11.01 25.94
N PHE A 350 7.93 -10.64 27.14
CA PHE A 350 8.25 -9.38 27.82
C PHE A 350 9.66 -9.28 28.42
N GLN A 351 10.40 -10.39 28.50
CA GLN A 351 11.74 -10.41 29.12
C GLN A 351 12.87 -9.89 28.21
N ALA A 352 12.59 -9.43 27.00
CA ALA A 352 13.59 -8.77 26.18
C ALA A 352 13.79 -7.32 26.63
N GLU A 353 14.91 -7.04 27.26
CA GLU A 353 15.35 -5.75 27.85
C GLU A 353 15.59 -4.61 26.83
N ARG A 354 15.01 -4.64 25.63
CA ARG A 354 15.15 -3.54 24.66
C ARG A 354 14.18 -2.43 24.98
N ASN A 355 14.72 -1.21 25.11
CA ASN A 355 13.91 -0.01 25.08
C ASN A 355 13.34 0.13 23.64
N MET A 356 12.01 0.00 23.49
CA MET A 356 11.29 0.08 22.21
C MET A 356 10.55 1.41 22.07
N GLU A 357 10.99 2.45 22.77
CA GLU A 357 10.37 3.77 22.67
C GLU A 357 10.48 4.31 21.23
N ILE A 358 9.38 4.81 20.68
CA ILE A 358 9.33 5.40 19.35
C ILE A 358 9.01 6.90 19.50
N SER A 359 9.84 7.75 18.89
CA SER A 359 9.61 9.19 18.81
C SER A 359 9.38 9.59 17.35
N ILE A 360 8.26 10.27 17.08
CA ILE A 360 7.85 10.68 15.74
C ILE A 360 7.67 12.19 15.69
N THR A 361 8.32 12.82 14.72
CA THR A 361 8.19 14.24 14.42
C THR A 361 7.30 14.41 13.18
N TRP A 362 6.19 15.13 13.30
CA TRP A 362 5.19 15.26 12.26
C TRP A 362 5.67 16.00 10.99
N ASN A 363 6.71 16.82 11.13
CA ASN A 363 7.22 17.70 10.06
C ASN A 363 8.47 17.16 9.35
N GLN A 364 8.86 15.91 9.61
CA GLN A 364 9.93 15.28 8.83
C GLN A 364 9.39 14.80 7.49
N PRO A 365 10.04 15.14 6.35
CA PRO A 365 9.73 14.51 5.08
C PRO A 365 9.86 12.99 5.21
N LYS A 366 9.19 12.26 4.32
CA LYS A 366 9.26 10.78 4.24
C LYS A 366 10.69 10.32 3.90
N GLU A 367 11.65 10.61 4.75
CA GLU A 367 12.97 10.00 4.64
C GLU A 367 12.94 8.66 5.39
N CYS A 368 13.31 7.63 4.67
CA CYS A 368 13.57 6.32 5.23
C CYS A 368 14.60 6.47 6.35
N ILE A 369 14.15 6.42 7.63
CA ILE A 369 15.00 6.54 8.82
C ILE A 369 15.80 5.24 9.04
N HIS A 370 16.20 4.54 8.01
CA HIS A 370 17.08 3.37 8.14
C HIS A 370 18.41 3.49 7.39
N GLN A 371 18.74 4.66 6.84
CA GLN A 371 19.93 4.76 5.97
C GLN A 371 21.17 5.40 6.63
N GLU A 372 21.05 6.18 7.69
CA GLU A 372 22.21 6.96 8.18
C GLU A 372 23.11 6.27 9.22
N CYS A 373 22.71 5.16 9.83
CA CYS A 373 23.60 4.39 10.72
C CYS A 373 24.19 3.10 10.12
N TYR A 374 23.77 2.72 8.90
CA TYR A 374 24.12 1.43 8.30
C TYR A 374 25.06 1.54 7.09
N ASP A 375 25.19 2.69 6.44
CA ASP A 375 25.84 2.76 5.12
C ASP A 375 27.36 2.54 5.12
N GLU A 376 28.11 2.94 6.15
CA GLU A 376 29.57 2.69 6.19
C GLU A 376 29.92 1.23 6.54
N HIS A 377 29.13 0.56 7.37
CA HIS A 377 29.43 -0.81 7.83
C HIS A 377 28.62 -1.89 7.15
N HIS A 378 27.53 -1.52 6.44
CA HIS A 378 26.67 -2.47 5.72
C HIS A 378 27.41 -3.13 4.54
N THR A 379 28.20 -2.36 3.83
CA THR A 379 29.05 -2.87 2.73
C THR A 379 30.13 -3.81 3.28
N GLU A 380 30.76 -3.48 4.41
CA GLU A 380 31.74 -4.32 5.08
C GLU A 380 31.12 -5.66 5.56
N ILE A 381 29.89 -5.62 6.05
CA ILE A 381 29.13 -6.80 6.49
C ILE A 381 28.75 -7.69 5.31
N ILE A 382 28.27 -7.13 4.20
CA ILE A 382 27.93 -7.87 2.98
C ILE A 382 29.17 -8.54 2.38
N ASP A 383 30.28 -7.81 2.30
CA ASP A 383 31.56 -8.36 1.81
C ASP A 383 32.08 -9.49 2.70
N LEU A 384 31.83 -9.39 4.01
CA LEU A 384 32.19 -10.45 4.95
C LEU A 384 31.32 -11.70 4.74
N PHE A 385 30.03 -11.53 4.48
CA PHE A 385 29.13 -12.63 4.16
C PHE A 385 29.54 -13.35 2.87
N HIS A 386 29.87 -12.63 1.81
CA HIS A 386 30.38 -13.22 0.57
C HIS A 386 31.70 -13.97 0.78
N LYS A 387 32.56 -13.49 1.68
CA LYS A 387 33.80 -14.20 2.07
C LYS A 387 33.51 -15.47 2.89
N ILE A 388 32.47 -15.47 3.72
CA ILE A 388 32.04 -16.65 4.49
C ILE A 388 31.50 -17.74 3.56
N GLU A 389 30.75 -17.37 2.50
CA GLU A 389 30.22 -18.32 1.50
C GLU A 389 31.31 -19.11 0.77
N THR A 390 32.49 -18.51 0.59
CA THR A 390 33.60 -19.10 -0.17
C THR A 390 34.75 -19.61 0.70
N ALA A 391 34.67 -19.40 2.02
CA ALA A 391 35.76 -19.67 2.96
C ALA A 391 35.92 -21.18 3.30
N SER A 392 37.14 -21.61 3.40
CA SER A 392 37.47 -22.89 4.02
C SER A 392 37.33 -22.83 5.56
N TRP A 393 37.11 -23.96 6.20
CA TRP A 393 36.93 -24.06 7.65
C TRP A 393 38.04 -23.36 8.48
N SER A 394 39.28 -23.38 8.01
CA SER A 394 40.39 -22.68 8.66
C SER A 394 40.34 -21.14 8.61
N GLN A 395 39.49 -20.58 7.77
CA GLN A 395 39.34 -19.12 7.60
C GLN A 395 38.13 -18.59 8.37
N ILE A 396 37.24 -19.43 8.83
CA ILE A 396 36.00 -19.04 9.50
C ILE A 396 36.27 -18.32 10.84
N ASP A 397 37.25 -18.77 11.61
CA ASP A 397 37.63 -18.14 12.87
C ASP A 397 38.11 -16.70 12.68
N GLN A 398 38.88 -16.44 11.61
CA GLN A 398 39.35 -15.10 11.29
C GLN A 398 38.22 -14.19 10.82
N LEU A 399 37.29 -14.74 10.03
CA LEU A 399 36.12 -14.02 9.57
C LEU A 399 35.15 -13.68 10.72
N TYR A 400 35.02 -14.59 11.69
CA TYR A 400 34.28 -14.34 12.93
C TYR A 400 34.88 -13.21 13.77
N LEU A 401 36.18 -13.20 13.95
CA LEU A 401 36.87 -12.11 14.67
C LEU A 401 36.69 -10.77 13.98
N ASN A 402 36.71 -10.74 12.65
CA ASN A 402 36.45 -9.55 11.86
C ASN A 402 34.98 -9.07 12.01
N PHE A 403 34.01 -9.99 11.95
CA PHE A 403 32.60 -9.68 12.16
C PHE A 403 32.35 -9.11 13.58
N ARG A 404 32.97 -9.73 14.60
CA ARG A 404 32.90 -9.24 15.98
C ARG A 404 33.52 -7.86 16.14
N ALA A 405 34.60 -7.56 15.43
CA ALA A 405 35.23 -6.24 15.45
C ALA A 405 34.33 -5.17 14.82
N ILE A 406 33.61 -5.50 13.72
CA ILE A 406 32.65 -4.59 13.08
C ILE A 406 31.45 -4.35 13.99
N LEU A 407 30.87 -5.40 14.59
CA LEU A 407 29.75 -5.27 15.52
C LEU A 407 30.09 -4.40 16.74
N ARG A 408 31.32 -4.48 17.27
CA ARG A 408 31.77 -3.63 18.35
C ARG A 408 31.94 -2.16 17.99
N LYS A 409 32.25 -1.86 16.72
CA LYS A 409 32.28 -0.48 16.22
C LYS A 409 30.86 0.11 16.11
N ILE A 410 29.88 -0.72 15.70
CA ILE A 410 28.48 -0.31 15.54
C ILE A 410 27.79 -0.16 16.92
N HIS A 411 28.08 -1.04 17.86
CA HIS A 411 27.48 -1.06 19.21
C HIS A 411 28.51 -1.25 20.32
N PRO A 412 29.15 -0.19 20.78
CA PRO A 412 30.22 -0.28 21.78
C PRO A 412 29.79 -0.74 23.18
N THR A 413 28.48 -0.84 23.45
CA THR A 413 27.93 -1.12 24.80
C THR A 413 27.35 -2.53 25.00
N HIS A 414 27.46 -3.44 24.04
CA HIS A 414 26.82 -4.76 24.11
C HIS A 414 27.67 -5.84 24.81
N ASN A 415 26.94 -6.59 25.66
CA ASN A 415 27.47 -7.72 26.45
C ASN A 415 27.61 -8.98 25.61
N ASN A 416 28.64 -9.80 25.82
CA ASN A 416 29.00 -11.02 25.05
C ASN A 416 27.85 -12.01 24.76
N LEU A 417 26.87 -12.17 25.64
CA LEU A 417 25.76 -13.10 25.51
C LEU A 417 24.74 -12.73 24.39
N THR A 418 24.56 -11.43 24.14
CA THR A 418 23.63 -10.95 23.11
C THR A 418 24.24 -11.09 21.72
N GLU A 419 25.55 -10.86 21.60
CA GLU A 419 26.31 -11.06 20.36
C GLU A 419 26.29 -12.54 19.93
N GLN A 420 26.45 -13.47 20.87
CA GLN A 420 26.40 -14.91 20.61
C GLN A 420 25.02 -15.35 20.11
N ARG A 421 23.93 -14.89 20.72
CA ARG A 421 22.56 -15.22 20.30
C ARG A 421 22.24 -14.68 18.92
N PHE A 422 22.65 -13.45 18.64
CA PHE A 422 22.45 -12.81 17.33
C PHE A 422 23.23 -13.55 16.23
N PHE A 423 24.49 -13.88 16.46
CA PHE A 423 25.31 -14.66 15.53
C PHE A 423 24.77 -16.08 15.33
N THR A 424 24.34 -16.75 16.39
CA THR A 424 23.72 -18.08 16.29
C THR A 424 22.43 -18.03 15.45
N GLN A 425 21.65 -16.97 15.58
CA GLN A 425 20.44 -16.80 14.77
C GLN A 425 20.77 -16.57 13.30
N ILE A 426 21.76 -15.72 13.00
CA ILE A 426 22.23 -15.49 11.62
C ILE A 426 22.76 -16.79 11.00
N CYS A 427 23.57 -17.56 11.72
CA CYS A 427 24.06 -18.85 11.25
C CYS A 427 22.90 -19.83 10.97
N LYS A 428 21.90 -19.89 11.83
CA LYS A 428 20.70 -20.71 11.60
C LYS A 428 19.93 -20.26 10.36
N ASP A 429 19.75 -18.97 10.17
CA ASP A 429 19.01 -18.42 9.03
C ASP A 429 19.76 -18.67 7.71
N ILE A 430 21.09 -18.59 7.72
CA ILE A 430 21.94 -18.95 6.58
C ILE A 430 21.82 -20.45 6.27
N LEU A 431 21.93 -21.33 7.28
CA LEU A 431 21.83 -22.78 7.10
C LEU A 431 20.45 -23.20 6.58
N ILE A 432 19.36 -22.56 7.04
CA ILE A 432 18.01 -22.78 6.55
C ILE A 432 17.88 -22.29 5.09
N ARG A 433 18.45 -21.15 4.77
CA ARG A 433 18.36 -20.52 3.45
C ARG A 433 19.07 -21.32 2.36
N TYR A 434 20.19 -21.94 2.71
CA TYR A 434 21.00 -22.74 1.76
C TYR A 434 20.74 -24.27 1.84
N GLY A 435 19.73 -24.69 2.59
CA GLY A 435 19.29 -26.09 2.65
C GLY A 435 20.30 -27.04 3.27
N VAL A 436 21.26 -26.55 4.03
CA VAL A 436 22.27 -27.37 4.72
C VAL A 436 21.63 -28.00 5.95
N LYS A 437 21.38 -29.32 5.91
CA LYS A 437 20.94 -30.07 7.08
C LYS A 437 22.12 -30.19 8.07
N MET A 438 21.95 -29.58 9.26
CA MET A 438 22.89 -29.83 10.37
C MET A 438 22.86 -31.30 10.75
N ASN A 439 23.99 -32.01 10.59
CA ASN A 439 24.21 -33.25 11.31
C ASN A 439 24.50 -32.88 12.77
N ASP A 440 24.01 -33.70 13.73
CA ASP A 440 24.16 -33.45 15.18
C ASP A 440 25.63 -33.26 15.64
N SER A 441 26.61 -33.76 14.88
CA SER A 441 28.03 -33.54 15.11
C SER A 441 28.49 -32.11 14.83
N CYS A 442 28.01 -31.47 13.74
CA CYS A 442 28.34 -30.07 13.43
C CYS A 442 27.73 -29.11 14.44
N GLY A 443 26.53 -29.40 14.96
CA GLY A 443 25.88 -28.60 16.02
C GLY A 443 26.66 -28.65 17.33
N LYS A 444 27.27 -29.79 17.67
CA LYS A 444 28.10 -29.93 18.88
C LYS A 444 29.47 -29.27 18.74
N GLU A 445 30.11 -29.35 17.56
CA GLU A 445 31.38 -28.66 17.30
C GLU A 445 31.23 -27.15 17.26
N LEU A 446 30.16 -26.62 16.68
CA LEU A 446 29.83 -25.22 16.77
C LEU A 446 29.54 -24.77 18.23
N TYR A 447 28.92 -25.62 19.04
CA TYR A 447 28.65 -25.34 20.45
C TYR A 447 29.94 -25.37 21.30
N VAL A 448 30.88 -26.26 21.01
CA VAL A 448 32.18 -26.36 21.71
C VAL A 448 33.12 -25.19 21.33
N LEU A 449 33.02 -24.63 20.14
CA LEU A 449 33.74 -23.43 19.74
C LEU A 449 33.19 -22.13 20.39
N TYR A 450 32.02 -22.20 21.05
CA TYR A 450 31.31 -21.05 21.63
C TYR A 450 31.18 -21.12 23.17
N THR A 451 31.65 -22.15 23.83
CA THR A 451 31.81 -22.21 25.28
C THR A 451 33.27 -21.95 25.69
#